data_8b408f320097ff05cd6f25ac12e64c39
#
_entry.id   8b408f320097ff05cd6f25ac12e64c39
#
_cell.length_a   1.000
_cell.length_b   1.000
_cell.length_c   1.000
_cell.angle_alpha   90.00
_cell.angle_beta   90.00
_cell.angle_gamma   90.00
#
_symmetry.space_group_name_H-M   'P 1'
#
loop_
_entity.id
_entity.type
_entity.pdbx_description
1 polymer ?
#
loop_
_entity_poly.entity_id
_entity_poly.type
_entity_poly.pdbx_seq_one_letter_code
_entity_poly.pdbx_strand_id
1 'polypeptide(L)'
;TYLFTNLKECNMKYRLYAIPSPLKGGQRSLLNEGTVSLPPIDPGETGRARMKLPINFFQGDVLELEAYDRNGKSICTWTWPVKYANEYFKSQRTQSTPAKPAEIRKENEDIILSANGISVTFSGKDGALTKVKCNGQVIPLNNGPLPVGIKADFKKGESRMEGKDALFVVKYTGAIDSIVWRMTADGLLGMDARMLNRGNGGGYKGEFFDKNIYYLGLSFSFPEKEVKGIRWMGRGPY
;
A
#
# COMPACT_ATOMS: atom_id res chain seq x y z
N THR A 1 11.12 16.18 -20.58
CA THR A 1 11.93 16.94 -21.54
C THR A 1 13.08 16.08 -22.06
N TYR A 2 13.18 15.91 -23.34
CA TYR A 2 14.28 15.18 -23.98
C TYR A 2 15.30 16.20 -24.48
N LEU A 3 16.53 16.16 -23.99
CA LEU A 3 17.49 17.24 -24.15
C LEU A 3 18.05 17.43 -25.58
N PHE A 4 17.94 16.41 -26.44
CA PHE A 4 18.59 16.40 -27.74
C PHE A 4 17.67 16.02 -28.92
N THR A 5 16.39 15.80 -28.67
CA THR A 5 15.45 15.32 -29.70
C THR A 5 14.14 16.10 -29.60
N ASN A 6 13.60 16.52 -30.74
CA ASN A 6 12.27 17.10 -30.79
C ASN A 6 11.23 16.03 -30.43
N LEU A 7 10.25 16.39 -29.61
CA LEU A 7 9.25 15.43 -29.13
C LEU A 7 8.44 14.81 -30.27
N LYS A 8 8.28 15.49 -31.40
CA LYS A 8 7.64 14.98 -32.61
C LYS A 8 8.32 13.72 -33.17
N GLU A 9 9.61 13.51 -32.92
CA GLU A 9 10.34 12.32 -33.33
C GLU A 9 10.16 11.13 -32.39
N CYS A 10 9.52 11.34 -31.25
CA CYS A 10 9.22 10.33 -30.28
C CYS A 10 7.83 9.74 -30.48
N ASN A 11 7.59 8.56 -29.95
CA ASN A 11 6.29 7.92 -29.94
C ASN A 11 5.82 7.75 -28.50
N MET A 12 4.53 7.90 -28.28
CA MET A 12 3.92 7.64 -26.98
C MET A 12 2.70 6.75 -27.15
N LYS A 13 2.65 5.68 -26.35
CA LYS A 13 1.53 4.75 -26.29
C LYS A 13 0.87 4.84 -24.93
N TYR A 14 -0.43 4.67 -24.89
CA TYR A 14 -1.15 4.43 -23.65
C TYR A 14 -1.70 3.01 -23.63
N ARG A 15 -1.81 2.44 -22.43
CA ARG A 15 -2.48 1.18 -22.18
C ARG A 15 -3.34 1.31 -20.93
N LEU A 16 -4.56 0.84 -20.99
CA LEU A 16 -5.48 0.76 -19.89
C LEU A 16 -5.58 -0.69 -19.43
N TYR A 17 -5.29 -0.93 -18.17
CA TYR A 17 -5.29 -2.29 -17.61
C TYR A 17 -6.33 -2.46 -16.51
N ALA A 18 -6.93 -3.66 -16.46
CA ALA A 18 -7.56 -4.18 -15.24
C ALA A 18 -6.54 -5.04 -14.48
N ILE A 19 -6.54 -4.90 -13.15
CA ILE A 19 -5.66 -5.63 -12.25
C ILE A 19 -6.48 -6.70 -11.53
N PRO A 20 -6.06 -7.97 -11.55
CA PRO A 20 -6.74 -9.01 -10.81
C PRO A 20 -6.65 -8.76 -9.31
N SER A 21 -7.67 -9.22 -8.57
CA SER A 21 -7.63 -9.19 -7.11
C SER A 21 -6.34 -9.87 -6.60
N PRO A 22 -5.62 -9.27 -5.63
CA PRO A 22 -4.46 -9.88 -5.01
C PRO A 22 -4.76 -11.28 -4.44
N LEU A 23 -6.00 -11.51 -3.99
CA LEU A 23 -6.45 -12.78 -3.42
C LEU A 23 -6.63 -13.89 -4.47
N LYS A 24 -7.00 -13.51 -5.70
CA LYS A 24 -7.20 -14.48 -6.80
C LYS A 24 -5.95 -14.71 -7.63
N GLY A 25 -4.95 -13.85 -7.47
CA GLY A 25 -3.77 -13.89 -8.32
C GLY A 25 -4.08 -13.59 -9.81
N GLY A 26 -3.15 -13.91 -10.70
CA GLY A 26 -3.30 -13.72 -12.15
C GLY A 26 -2.49 -12.56 -12.70
N GLN A 27 -2.58 -12.36 -14.01
CA GLN A 27 -1.92 -11.26 -14.73
C GLN A 27 -2.89 -10.12 -14.98
N ARG A 28 -2.35 -8.90 -15.14
CA ARG A 28 -3.13 -7.75 -15.58
C ARG A 28 -3.72 -7.99 -16.99
N SER A 29 -4.94 -7.55 -17.20
CA SER A 29 -5.64 -7.66 -18.50
C SER A 29 -5.62 -6.32 -19.20
N LEU A 30 -5.19 -6.30 -20.47
CA LEU A 30 -5.26 -5.12 -21.31
C LEU A 30 -6.71 -4.88 -21.73
N LEU A 31 -7.27 -3.73 -21.38
CA LEU A 31 -8.64 -3.33 -21.74
C LEU A 31 -8.68 -2.45 -22.98
N ASN A 32 -7.67 -1.60 -23.13
CA ASN A 32 -7.58 -0.67 -24.27
C ASN A 32 -6.13 -0.22 -24.45
N GLU A 33 -5.74 0.08 -25.68
CA GLU A 33 -4.46 0.71 -25.98
C GLU A 33 -4.58 1.63 -27.20
N GLY A 34 -3.64 2.55 -27.31
CA GLY A 34 -3.56 3.46 -28.46
C GLY A 34 -2.32 4.34 -28.39
N THR A 35 -2.24 5.25 -29.32
CA THR A 35 -1.15 6.21 -29.45
C THR A 35 -1.58 7.60 -28.99
N VAL A 36 -0.64 8.36 -28.43
CA VAL A 36 -0.84 9.76 -28.07
C VAL A 36 -0.11 10.62 -29.11
N SER A 37 -0.84 11.54 -29.75
CA SER A 37 -0.22 12.50 -30.67
C SER A 37 0.64 13.48 -29.90
N LEU A 38 1.93 13.54 -30.24
CA LEU A 38 2.89 14.42 -29.62
C LEU A 38 3.06 15.69 -30.46
N PRO A 39 2.97 16.89 -29.84
CA PRO A 39 3.26 18.15 -30.53
C PRO A 39 4.77 18.31 -30.79
N PRO A 40 5.15 19.18 -31.75
CA PRO A 40 6.54 19.55 -31.95
C PRO A 40 7.00 20.43 -30.78
N ILE A 41 7.80 19.84 -29.89
CA ILE A 41 8.42 20.54 -28.78
C ILE A 41 9.92 20.34 -28.93
N ASP A 42 10.64 21.45 -28.99
CA ASP A 42 12.08 21.45 -29.15
C ASP A 42 12.84 20.94 -27.92
N PRO A 43 14.07 20.45 -28.11
CA PRO A 43 14.90 20.00 -26.99
C PRO A 43 15.01 21.06 -25.89
N GLY A 44 14.78 20.64 -24.62
CA GLY A 44 14.82 21.54 -23.49
C GLY A 44 13.52 22.32 -23.23
N GLU A 45 12.63 22.40 -24.20
CA GLU A 45 11.34 23.08 -24.10
C GLU A 45 10.30 22.24 -23.35
N THR A 46 9.24 22.90 -22.87
CA THR A 46 8.12 22.27 -22.19
C THR A 46 6.82 22.56 -22.92
N GLY A 47 5.99 21.55 -23.09
CA GLY A 47 4.71 21.69 -23.77
C GLY A 47 3.64 20.76 -23.20
N ARG A 48 2.47 20.74 -23.86
CA ARG A 48 1.33 19.93 -23.45
C ARG A 48 0.91 18.99 -24.58
N ALA A 49 0.92 17.69 -24.31
CA ALA A 49 0.24 16.71 -25.12
C ALA A 49 -1.18 16.47 -24.59
N ARG A 50 -2.12 16.25 -25.49
CA ARG A 50 -3.52 15.92 -25.12
C ARG A 50 -3.83 14.52 -25.60
N MET A 51 -4.43 13.73 -24.72
CA MET A 51 -4.89 12.39 -25.01
C MET A 51 -6.41 12.33 -24.84
N LYS A 52 -7.10 11.73 -25.81
CA LYS A 52 -8.49 11.37 -25.64
C LYS A 52 -8.57 10.07 -24.85
N LEU A 53 -9.23 10.12 -23.71
CA LEU A 53 -9.44 8.95 -22.88
C LEU A 53 -10.32 7.91 -23.62
N PRO A 54 -10.02 6.60 -23.50
CA PRO A 54 -10.87 5.56 -24.08
C PRO A 54 -12.25 5.53 -23.42
N ILE A 55 -13.28 5.12 -24.15
CA ILE A 55 -14.65 5.09 -23.66
C ILE A 55 -14.85 4.20 -22.44
N ASN A 56 -14.03 3.18 -22.30
CA ASN A 56 -14.03 2.26 -21.17
C ASN A 56 -13.00 2.62 -20.07
N PHE A 57 -12.55 3.89 -20.02
CA PHE A 57 -11.52 4.34 -19.09
C PHE A 57 -11.82 3.98 -17.62
N PHE A 58 -13.05 4.25 -17.15
CA PHE A 58 -13.44 3.97 -15.77
C PHE A 58 -13.65 2.47 -15.45
N GLN A 59 -13.57 1.60 -16.44
CA GLN A 59 -13.55 0.15 -16.21
C GLN A 59 -12.14 -0.35 -15.86
N GLY A 60 -11.11 0.43 -16.21
CA GLY A 60 -9.72 0.13 -15.89
C GLY A 60 -9.38 0.43 -14.42
N ASP A 61 -8.24 -0.08 -14.01
CA ASP A 61 -7.64 0.15 -12.69
C ASP A 61 -6.38 1.00 -12.81
N VAL A 62 -5.62 0.86 -13.91
CA VAL A 62 -4.37 1.57 -14.16
C VAL A 62 -4.31 2.05 -15.61
N LEU A 63 -3.95 3.32 -15.79
CA LEU A 63 -3.49 3.89 -17.04
C LEU A 63 -1.96 3.90 -17.06
N GLU A 64 -1.37 3.34 -18.09
CA GLU A 64 0.07 3.36 -18.36
C GLU A 64 0.33 4.22 -19.58
N LEU A 65 1.31 5.12 -19.50
CA LEU A 65 1.85 5.83 -20.66
C LEU A 65 3.31 5.40 -20.82
N GLU A 66 3.69 5.04 -22.03
CA GLU A 66 5.06 4.67 -22.34
C GLU A 66 5.57 5.50 -23.52
N ALA A 67 6.71 6.17 -23.30
CA ALA A 67 7.39 6.95 -24.31
C ALA A 67 8.52 6.14 -24.95
N TYR A 68 8.64 6.27 -26.25
CA TYR A 68 9.68 5.62 -27.06
C TYR A 68 10.45 6.68 -27.86
N ASP A 69 11.74 6.46 -28.02
CA ASP A 69 12.55 7.27 -28.93
C ASP A 69 12.23 6.95 -30.42
N ARG A 70 12.86 7.69 -31.33
CA ARG A 70 12.72 7.47 -32.76
C ARG A 70 13.12 6.07 -33.24
N ASN A 71 13.93 5.35 -32.48
CA ASN A 71 14.40 4.01 -32.77
C ASN A 71 13.49 2.93 -32.16
N GLY A 72 12.43 3.32 -31.47
CA GLY A 72 11.51 2.40 -30.79
C GLY A 72 12.00 1.90 -29.42
N LYS A 73 13.08 2.47 -28.87
CA LYS A 73 13.57 2.13 -27.54
C LYS A 73 12.72 2.85 -26.49
N SER A 74 12.27 2.11 -25.48
CA SER A 74 11.53 2.68 -24.34
C SER A 74 12.40 3.67 -23.57
N ILE A 75 11.88 4.89 -23.36
CA ILE A 75 12.51 5.98 -22.63
C ILE A 75 12.04 5.95 -21.17
N CYS A 76 10.72 5.93 -21.00
CA CYS A 76 10.10 5.99 -19.68
C CYS A 76 8.67 5.47 -19.74
N THR A 77 8.24 4.86 -18.64
CA THR A 77 6.86 4.43 -18.41
C THR A 77 6.31 5.13 -17.18
N TRP A 78 5.16 5.77 -17.32
CA TRP A 78 4.41 6.37 -16.23
C TRP A 78 3.13 5.59 -16.01
N THR A 79 2.73 5.46 -14.75
CA THR A 79 1.48 4.80 -14.39
C THR A 79 0.63 5.68 -13.47
N TRP A 80 -0.67 5.72 -13.73
CA TRP A 80 -1.64 6.41 -12.89
C TRP A 80 -2.74 5.45 -12.50
N PRO A 81 -3.11 5.40 -11.21
CA PRO A 81 -4.29 4.67 -10.78
C PRO A 81 -5.53 5.39 -11.34
N VAL A 82 -6.42 4.62 -11.98
CA VAL A 82 -7.75 5.10 -12.40
C VAL A 82 -8.70 5.06 -11.20
N LYS A 83 -8.58 4.04 -10.37
CA LYS A 83 -9.29 3.90 -9.10
C LYS A 83 -8.31 4.07 -7.94
N TYR A 84 -8.70 4.79 -6.92
CA TYR A 84 -7.91 4.89 -5.70
C TYR A 84 -7.89 3.55 -4.96
N ALA A 85 -6.81 3.27 -4.24
CA ALA A 85 -6.61 2.00 -3.55
C ALA A 85 -7.78 1.64 -2.61
N ASN A 86 -8.34 2.63 -1.89
CA ASN A 86 -9.49 2.43 -1.01
C ASN A 86 -10.78 2.05 -1.76
N GLU A 87 -11.01 2.58 -2.96
CA GLU A 87 -12.15 2.25 -3.81
C GLU A 87 -11.99 0.85 -4.39
N TYR A 88 -10.77 0.54 -4.85
CA TYR A 88 -10.43 -0.78 -5.32
C TYR A 88 -10.64 -1.85 -4.23
N PHE A 89 -10.13 -1.63 -3.03
CA PHE A 89 -10.33 -2.55 -1.91
C PHE A 89 -11.80 -2.66 -1.50
N LYS A 90 -12.56 -1.57 -1.48
CA LYS A 90 -14.00 -1.63 -1.23
C LYS A 90 -14.73 -2.50 -2.25
N SER A 91 -14.44 -2.37 -3.54
CA SER A 91 -15.05 -3.17 -4.59
C SER A 91 -14.74 -4.67 -4.48
N GLN A 92 -13.59 -5.03 -3.94
CA GLN A 92 -13.20 -6.42 -3.70
C GLN A 92 -13.91 -7.03 -2.47
N ARG A 93 -14.27 -6.19 -1.49
CA ARG A 93 -14.94 -6.61 -0.23
C ARG A 93 -16.44 -6.82 -0.36
N THR A 94 -17.11 -6.17 -1.30
CA THR A 94 -18.57 -6.23 -1.49
C THR A 94 -19.07 -7.61 -1.95
N GLN A 95 -18.18 -8.56 -2.24
CA GLN A 95 -18.55 -9.89 -2.77
C GLN A 95 -18.77 -10.98 -1.71
N SER A 96 -18.53 -10.70 -0.43
CA SER A 96 -18.81 -11.66 0.63
C SER A 96 -19.42 -10.99 1.86
N THR A 97 -20.67 -11.28 2.16
CA THR A 97 -21.27 -10.91 3.45
C THR A 97 -20.66 -11.82 4.51
N PRO A 98 -19.89 -11.33 5.48
CA PRO A 98 -19.32 -12.18 6.49
C PRO A 98 -20.41 -12.79 7.35
N ALA A 99 -20.45 -14.11 7.46
CA ALA A 99 -21.46 -14.83 8.21
C ALA A 99 -21.25 -14.68 9.73
N LYS A 100 -19.99 -14.58 10.17
CA LYS A 100 -19.63 -14.56 11.60
C LYS A 100 -18.79 -13.32 11.94
N PRO A 101 -18.95 -12.74 13.15
CA PRO A 101 -18.03 -11.72 13.64
C PRO A 101 -16.59 -12.24 13.75
N ALA A 102 -15.63 -11.32 13.76
CA ALA A 102 -14.27 -11.62 14.16
C ALA A 102 -14.22 -12.05 15.65
N GLU A 103 -13.22 -12.79 16.03
CA GLU A 103 -13.04 -13.31 17.39
C GLU A 103 -11.76 -12.76 18.01
N ILE A 104 -11.79 -12.57 19.33
CA ILE A 104 -10.63 -12.26 20.16
C ILE A 104 -10.41 -13.42 21.09
N ARG A 105 -9.18 -13.94 21.15
CA ARG A 105 -8.75 -14.92 22.15
C ARG A 105 -7.53 -14.42 22.87
N LYS A 106 -7.39 -14.81 24.13
CA LYS A 106 -6.17 -14.61 24.92
C LYS A 106 -5.58 -15.97 25.24
N GLU A 107 -4.31 -16.13 24.92
CA GLU A 107 -3.53 -17.31 25.26
C GLU A 107 -2.30 -16.84 26.02
N ASN A 108 -2.25 -17.09 27.35
CA ASN A 108 -1.31 -16.50 28.27
C ASN A 108 -1.37 -14.96 28.20
N GLU A 109 -0.28 -14.31 27.79
CA GLU A 109 -0.22 -12.85 27.59
C GLU A 109 -0.55 -12.44 26.15
N ASP A 110 -0.59 -13.38 25.20
CA ASP A 110 -0.78 -13.12 23.79
C ASP A 110 -2.25 -12.84 23.44
N ILE A 111 -2.44 -11.95 22.47
CA ILE A 111 -3.75 -11.61 21.91
C ILE A 111 -3.84 -12.19 20.50
N ILE A 112 -4.90 -12.93 20.25
CA ILE A 112 -5.18 -13.52 18.94
C ILE A 112 -6.45 -12.90 18.38
N LEU A 113 -6.34 -12.30 17.21
CA LEU A 113 -7.49 -11.85 16.41
C LEU A 113 -7.71 -12.84 15.26
N SER A 114 -8.95 -13.26 15.05
CA SER A 114 -9.25 -14.20 13.96
C SER A 114 -10.58 -13.93 13.30
N ALA A 115 -10.64 -14.15 11.99
CA ALA A 115 -11.86 -14.12 11.17
C ALA A 115 -11.61 -14.83 9.84
N ASN A 116 -12.64 -15.48 9.29
CA ASN A 116 -12.66 -16.02 7.94
C ASN A 116 -11.39 -16.80 7.53
N GLY A 117 -10.90 -17.68 8.42
CA GLY A 117 -9.70 -18.49 8.16
C GLY A 117 -8.36 -17.76 8.38
N ILE A 118 -8.38 -16.47 8.67
CA ILE A 118 -7.20 -15.70 9.05
C ILE A 118 -7.09 -15.64 10.57
N SER A 119 -5.88 -15.79 11.10
CA SER A 119 -5.58 -15.66 12.52
C SER A 119 -4.24 -14.96 12.69
N VAL A 120 -4.20 -13.96 13.56
CA VAL A 120 -3.02 -13.15 13.84
C VAL A 120 -2.78 -13.10 15.33
N THR A 121 -1.56 -13.41 15.76
CA THR A 121 -1.14 -13.40 17.16
C THR A 121 -0.23 -12.21 17.44
N PHE A 122 -0.51 -11.50 18.48
CA PHE A 122 0.28 -10.39 19.00
C PHE A 122 0.80 -10.72 20.39
N SER A 123 2.06 -10.39 20.63
CA SER A 123 2.69 -10.51 21.95
C SER A 123 2.07 -9.52 22.93
N GLY A 124 1.67 -10.01 24.10
CA GLY A 124 1.19 -9.16 25.17
C GLY A 124 2.29 -8.34 25.86
N LYS A 125 3.56 -8.69 25.64
CA LYS A 125 4.72 -8.03 26.28
C LYS A 125 5.12 -6.73 25.57
N ASP A 126 5.02 -6.68 24.25
CA ASP A 126 5.50 -5.57 23.43
C ASP A 126 4.54 -5.15 22.32
N GLY A 127 3.41 -5.86 22.15
CA GLY A 127 2.40 -5.59 21.14
C GLY A 127 2.82 -5.99 19.72
N ALA A 128 3.96 -6.68 19.57
CA ALA A 128 4.46 -7.09 18.26
C ALA A 128 3.64 -8.24 17.67
N LEU A 129 3.49 -8.24 16.36
CA LEU A 129 2.95 -9.34 15.59
C LEU A 129 3.96 -10.49 15.60
N THR A 130 3.55 -11.65 16.11
CA THR A 130 4.42 -12.83 16.27
C THR A 130 4.08 -13.96 15.33
N LYS A 131 2.82 -14.06 14.89
CA LYS A 131 2.38 -15.15 14.03
C LYS A 131 1.17 -14.76 13.19
N VAL A 132 1.19 -15.16 11.93
CA VAL A 132 0.06 -15.05 11.01
C VAL A 132 -0.25 -16.43 10.46
N LYS A 133 -1.54 -16.79 10.42
CA LYS A 133 -2.02 -18.01 9.77
C LYS A 133 -3.13 -17.66 8.78
N CYS A 134 -3.13 -18.34 7.64
CA CYS A 134 -4.20 -18.31 6.65
C CYS A 134 -4.64 -19.75 6.37
N ASN A 135 -5.91 -20.09 6.68
CA ASN A 135 -6.46 -21.44 6.54
C ASN A 135 -5.56 -22.52 7.17
N GLY A 136 -5.03 -22.23 8.36
CA GLY A 136 -4.14 -23.13 9.11
C GLY A 136 -2.66 -23.09 8.69
N GLN A 137 -2.32 -22.55 7.52
CA GLN A 137 -0.95 -22.39 7.06
C GLN A 137 -0.31 -21.16 7.67
N VAL A 138 0.94 -21.28 8.12
CA VAL A 138 1.71 -20.16 8.66
C VAL A 138 2.21 -19.28 7.53
N ILE A 139 1.90 -18.00 7.60
CA ILE A 139 2.50 -16.95 6.78
C ILE A 139 3.69 -16.40 7.56
N PRO A 140 4.91 -16.41 7.03
CA PRO A 140 6.10 -16.05 7.78
C PRO A 140 6.32 -14.52 7.91
N LEU A 141 5.22 -13.77 8.09
CA LEU A 141 5.24 -12.35 8.43
C LEU A 141 5.22 -12.21 9.94
N ASN A 142 6.24 -11.55 10.49
CA ASN A 142 6.37 -11.36 11.93
C ASN A 142 7.25 -10.17 12.28
N ASN A 143 7.58 -10.05 13.57
CA ASN A 143 8.55 -9.12 14.12
C ASN A 143 8.27 -7.66 13.70
N GLY A 144 7.07 -7.21 13.92
CA GLY A 144 6.68 -5.82 13.68
C GLY A 144 5.36 -5.46 14.35
N PRO A 145 4.99 -4.19 14.30
CA PRO A 145 5.69 -3.09 13.63
C PRO A 145 6.91 -2.59 14.42
N LEU A 146 8.06 -2.53 13.79
CA LEU A 146 9.26 -1.92 14.37
C LEU A 146 9.39 -0.47 13.87
N PRO A 147 9.50 0.52 14.77
CA PRO A 147 9.71 1.90 14.37
C PRO A 147 11.03 2.08 13.62
N VAL A 148 11.01 2.81 12.51
CA VAL A 148 12.18 3.14 11.70
C VAL A 148 12.33 4.66 11.64
N GLY A 149 13.51 5.17 12.02
CA GLY A 149 13.78 6.60 12.07
C GLY A 149 13.23 7.33 13.30
N ILE A 150 12.52 6.62 14.18
CA ILE A 150 11.90 7.16 15.41
C ILE A 150 12.03 6.16 16.56
N LYS A 151 11.84 6.65 17.79
CA LYS A 151 11.78 5.80 19.00
C LYS A 151 10.36 5.75 19.54
N ALA A 152 9.93 4.56 19.93
CA ALA A 152 8.68 4.35 20.64
C ALA A 152 8.80 3.10 21.51
N ASP A 153 8.37 3.20 22.77
CA ASP A 153 8.40 2.11 23.74
C ASP A 153 6.98 1.65 24.03
N PHE A 154 6.78 0.35 24.11
CA PHE A 154 5.50 -0.25 24.45
C PHE A 154 5.05 0.19 25.86
N LYS A 155 3.79 0.55 25.99
CA LYS A 155 3.16 0.94 27.26
C LYS A 155 2.11 -0.08 27.70
N LYS A 156 1.16 -0.40 26.82
CA LYS A 156 0.10 -1.40 27.08
C LYS A 156 -0.61 -1.81 25.80
N GLY A 157 -1.24 -2.97 25.83
CA GLY A 157 -2.12 -3.47 24.78
C GLY A 157 -3.51 -3.80 25.33
N GLU A 158 -4.56 -3.44 24.62
CA GLU A 158 -5.95 -3.71 24.99
C GLU A 158 -6.73 -4.20 23.77
N SER A 159 -7.54 -5.25 23.95
CA SER A 159 -8.38 -5.79 22.87
C SER A 159 -9.87 -5.58 23.19
N ARG A 160 -10.65 -5.30 22.14
CA ARG A 160 -12.11 -5.14 22.23
C ARG A 160 -12.79 -5.46 20.92
N MET A 161 -14.07 -5.78 21.01
CA MET A 161 -14.93 -5.85 19.83
C MET A 161 -15.48 -4.46 19.48
N GLU A 162 -15.63 -4.18 18.21
CA GLU A 162 -16.30 -2.99 17.66
C GLU A 162 -17.22 -3.41 16.53
N GLY A 163 -18.51 -3.56 16.86
CA GLY A 163 -19.47 -4.18 15.96
C GLY A 163 -19.09 -5.64 15.69
N LYS A 164 -18.83 -5.98 14.43
CA LYS A 164 -18.38 -7.33 14.01
C LYS A 164 -16.85 -7.45 13.91
N ASP A 165 -16.11 -6.39 14.14
CA ASP A 165 -14.67 -6.35 14.01
C ASP A 165 -13.99 -6.55 15.36
N ALA A 166 -12.83 -7.19 15.36
CA ALA A 166 -11.97 -7.33 16.54
C ALA A 166 -10.80 -6.36 16.47
N LEU A 167 -10.59 -5.61 17.54
CA LEU A 167 -9.52 -4.62 17.64
C LEU A 167 -8.48 -5.03 18.69
N PHE A 168 -7.23 -4.76 18.38
CA PHE A 168 -6.13 -4.73 19.34
C PHE A 168 -5.45 -3.37 19.27
N VAL A 169 -5.51 -2.61 20.38
CA VAL A 169 -4.98 -1.26 20.49
C VAL A 169 -3.73 -1.31 21.32
N VAL A 170 -2.61 -0.97 20.72
CA VAL A 170 -1.31 -0.89 21.39
C VAL A 170 -0.97 0.57 21.63
N LYS A 171 -0.68 0.94 22.86
CA LYS A 171 -0.23 2.26 23.25
C LYS A 171 1.27 2.27 23.48
N TYR A 172 1.91 3.36 23.07
CA TYR A 172 3.35 3.58 23.19
C TYR A 172 3.63 4.89 23.93
N THR A 173 4.88 5.05 24.31
CA THR A 173 5.48 6.34 24.67
C THR A 173 6.51 6.71 23.60
N GLY A 174 6.81 7.99 23.45
CA GLY A 174 7.72 8.46 22.39
C GLY A 174 6.98 8.97 21.15
N ALA A 175 7.52 8.71 19.98
CA ALA A 175 7.02 9.28 18.72
C ALA A 175 5.73 8.63 18.18
N ILE A 176 5.34 7.48 18.70
CA ILE A 176 4.08 6.81 18.37
C ILE A 176 3.13 6.91 19.58
N ASP A 177 1.91 7.40 19.39
CA ASP A 177 0.85 7.36 20.40
C ASP A 177 0.24 5.98 20.50
N SER A 178 -0.17 5.45 19.35
CA SER A 178 -0.86 4.17 19.29
C SER A 178 -0.78 3.52 17.93
N ILE A 179 -0.90 2.19 17.94
CA ILE A 179 -1.17 1.38 16.75
C ILE A 179 -2.47 0.61 17.00
N VAL A 180 -3.42 0.74 16.11
CA VAL A 180 -4.69 0.04 16.15
C VAL A 180 -4.70 -1.02 15.06
N TRP A 181 -4.77 -2.26 15.48
CA TRP A 181 -5.01 -3.40 14.62
C TRP A 181 -6.50 -3.70 14.58
N ARG A 182 -7.05 -3.83 13.39
CA ARG A 182 -8.45 -4.17 13.15
C ARG A 182 -8.55 -5.42 12.29
N MET A 183 -9.06 -6.49 12.85
CA MET A 183 -9.48 -7.67 12.10
C MET A 183 -10.96 -7.53 11.77
N THR A 184 -11.27 -7.35 10.50
CA THR A 184 -12.66 -7.27 10.06
C THR A 184 -13.27 -8.66 9.95
N ALA A 185 -14.60 -8.76 10.02
CA ALA A 185 -15.30 -10.03 9.96
C ALA A 185 -15.04 -10.84 8.67
N ASP A 186 -14.65 -10.19 7.57
CA ASP A 186 -14.26 -10.82 6.31
C ASP A 186 -12.79 -11.29 6.28
N GLY A 187 -12.04 -11.11 7.37
CA GLY A 187 -10.66 -11.58 7.51
C GLY A 187 -9.59 -10.60 7.01
N LEU A 188 -9.95 -9.33 6.75
CA LEU A 188 -8.95 -8.31 6.45
C LEU A 188 -8.34 -7.77 7.74
N LEU A 189 -7.01 -7.76 7.81
CA LEU A 189 -6.27 -7.11 8.89
C LEU A 189 -5.84 -5.72 8.44
N GLY A 190 -6.36 -4.69 9.11
CA GLY A 190 -5.93 -3.30 8.96
C GLY A 190 -5.00 -2.87 10.10
N MET A 191 -4.14 -1.90 9.82
CA MET A 191 -3.26 -1.27 10.82
C MET A 191 -3.31 0.24 10.65
N ASP A 192 -3.63 0.95 11.74
CA ASP A 192 -3.58 2.40 11.82
C ASP A 192 -2.54 2.82 12.86
N ALA A 193 -1.50 3.54 12.45
CA ALA A 193 -0.47 4.04 13.35
C ALA A 193 -0.61 5.56 13.53
N ARG A 194 -0.82 5.99 14.77
CA ARG A 194 -0.87 7.40 15.12
C ARG A 194 0.49 7.87 15.62
N MET A 195 1.14 8.67 14.81
CA MET A 195 2.41 9.29 15.17
C MET A 195 2.20 10.67 15.79
N LEU A 196 3.00 11.00 16.79
CA LEU A 196 2.95 12.28 17.50
C LEU A 196 4.03 13.19 16.89
N ASN A 197 3.60 14.27 16.28
CA ASN A 197 4.49 15.39 15.95
C ASN A 197 4.22 16.52 16.96
N ARG A 198 5.10 16.68 17.94
CA ARG A 198 5.02 17.76 18.95
C ARG A 198 5.96 18.92 18.63
N GLY A 199 6.25 19.17 17.36
CA GLY A 199 7.07 20.30 16.94
C GLY A 199 6.29 21.62 16.90
N ASN A 200 6.86 22.68 17.42
CA ASN A 200 6.37 24.04 17.24
C ASN A 200 6.75 24.52 15.85
N GLY A 201 5.80 24.49 14.93
CA GLY A 201 5.87 25.17 13.63
C GLY A 201 6.62 24.45 12.53
N GLY A 202 5.90 24.14 11.47
CA GLY A 202 6.33 24.08 10.06
C GLY A 202 7.40 23.09 9.62
N GLY A 203 7.82 22.14 10.43
CA GLY A 203 8.80 21.12 10.06
C GLY A 203 8.69 19.89 10.95
N TYR A 204 9.22 18.77 10.52
CA TYR A 204 9.27 17.52 11.29
C TYR A 204 10.28 17.58 12.46
N LYS A 205 10.38 18.72 13.13
CA LYS A 205 11.16 18.92 14.35
C LYS A 205 10.21 18.83 15.54
N GLY A 206 10.30 17.80 16.32
CA GLY A 206 9.51 17.61 17.52
C GLY A 206 10.35 17.06 18.67
N GLU A 207 9.76 17.04 19.85
CA GLU A 207 10.39 16.53 21.08
C GLU A 207 10.97 15.10 20.93
N PHE A 208 10.44 14.31 19.95
CA PHE A 208 10.86 12.94 19.70
C PHE A 208 11.80 12.79 18.50
N PHE A 209 12.19 13.91 17.88
CA PHE A 209 13.04 13.91 16.68
C PHE A 209 14.24 14.82 16.92
N ASP A 210 15.39 14.24 17.17
CA ASP A 210 16.61 14.99 17.48
C ASP A 210 17.13 15.83 16.31
N LYS A 211 16.75 15.47 15.07
CA LYS A 211 17.26 16.07 13.82
C LYS A 211 16.23 15.95 12.70
N ASN A 212 16.62 16.29 11.49
CA ASN A 212 15.81 16.06 10.30
C ASN A 212 15.46 14.57 10.17
N ILE A 213 14.18 14.27 9.98
CA ILE A 213 13.76 12.91 9.67
C ILE A 213 14.00 12.69 8.19
N TYR A 214 14.94 11.82 7.87
CA TYR A 214 15.23 11.44 6.49
C TYR A 214 14.28 10.32 6.01
N TYR A 215 13.79 9.49 6.94
CA TYR A 215 12.80 8.45 6.68
C TYR A 215 12.01 8.16 7.94
N LEU A 216 10.74 7.83 7.75
CA LEU A 216 9.79 7.51 8.81
C LEU A 216 8.99 6.31 8.36
N GLY A 217 8.96 5.26 9.17
CA GLY A 217 8.20 4.06 8.81
C GLY A 217 8.03 3.06 9.93
N LEU A 218 7.31 2.01 9.60
CA LEU A 218 7.15 0.80 10.39
C LEU A 218 7.63 -0.38 9.54
N SER A 219 8.48 -1.22 10.10
CA SER A 219 9.02 -2.39 9.40
C SER A 219 8.49 -3.70 10.00
N PHE A 220 8.47 -4.72 9.15
CA PHE A 220 8.14 -6.10 9.47
C PHE A 220 9.20 -7.01 8.87
N SER A 221 9.34 -8.20 9.41
CA SER A 221 10.24 -9.21 8.88
C SER A 221 9.48 -10.25 8.07
N PHE A 222 10.05 -10.58 6.91
CA PHE A 222 9.59 -11.68 6.05
C PHE A 222 10.83 -12.40 5.49
N PRO A 223 10.92 -13.74 5.54
CA PRO A 223 12.10 -14.45 5.04
C PRO A 223 12.28 -14.26 3.53
N GLU A 224 13.45 -13.81 3.10
CA GLU A 224 13.76 -13.53 1.69
C GLU A 224 13.50 -14.74 0.77
N LYS A 225 13.85 -15.93 1.21
CA LYS A 225 13.63 -17.19 0.46
C LYS A 225 12.18 -17.49 0.12
N GLU A 226 11.24 -16.90 0.86
CA GLU A 226 9.78 -17.05 0.63
C GLU A 226 9.22 -15.97 -0.30
N VAL A 227 10.02 -14.95 -0.63
CA VAL A 227 9.62 -13.86 -1.52
C VAL A 227 9.83 -14.29 -2.97
N LYS A 228 8.77 -14.67 -3.66
CA LYS A 228 8.82 -15.05 -5.08
C LYS A 228 8.70 -13.85 -6.03
N GLY A 229 8.32 -12.70 -5.51
CA GLY A 229 8.17 -11.47 -6.29
C GLY A 229 7.38 -10.43 -5.51
N ILE A 230 7.50 -9.17 -5.94
CA ILE A 230 6.76 -8.04 -5.39
C ILE A 230 5.92 -7.44 -6.52
N ARG A 231 4.64 -7.20 -6.26
CA ARG A 231 3.76 -6.46 -7.14
C ARG A 231 3.21 -5.25 -6.39
N TRP A 232 3.36 -4.10 -6.97
CA TRP A 232 2.85 -2.87 -6.39
C TRP A 232 2.15 -2.03 -7.46
N MET A 233 1.21 -1.18 -7.03
CA MET A 233 0.54 -0.19 -7.85
C MET A 233 0.73 1.17 -7.19
N GLY A 234 1.20 2.13 -7.96
CA GLY A 234 1.48 3.47 -7.47
C GLY A 234 1.71 4.43 -8.62
N ARG A 235 2.04 5.68 -8.30
CA ARG A 235 2.53 6.62 -9.29
C ARG A 235 3.92 6.15 -9.74
N GLY A 236 4.18 6.24 -11.04
CA GLY A 236 5.47 5.91 -11.61
C GLY A 236 6.58 6.86 -11.14
N PRO A 237 7.82 6.64 -11.58
CA PRO A 237 8.93 7.52 -11.24
C PRO A 237 8.66 8.95 -11.74
N TYR A 238 9.03 9.91 -10.91
CA TYR A 238 8.86 11.34 -11.19
C TYR A 238 10.08 11.88 -11.94
#